data_3e5c06c8e6c3f938c37e6c865ada21b6
#
_entry.id   3e5c06c8e6c3f938c37e6c865ada21b6
#
_cell.length_a   1.000
_cell.length_b   1.000
_cell.length_c   1.000
_cell.angle_alpha   90.00
_cell.angle_beta   90.00
_cell.angle_gamma   90.00
#
_symmetry.space_group_name_H-M   'P 1'
#
loop_
_entity.id
_entity.type
_entity.pdbx_description
1 polymer ?
#
loop_
_entity_poly.entity_id
_entity_poly.type
_entity_poly.pdbx_seq_one_letter_code
_entity_poly.pdbx_strand_id
1 'polypeptide(L)'
;MSLREFLIRYMMPKVEWKQVLKNALYIFLCLLVQTMLLSRFRIAGICPYALPAAAVALGMFEGPIGGVLYSLVLGYFADMAFVENTVLFTLLFPALAFAAGFIAQFFINRRFFAYMGAALLGLAVTALGQMLHTSTMDGFSGAMLSTALLQTLWSLPLAALAYIFPARWSRFAPASKGEN
;
A
#
# COMPACT_ATOMS: atom_id res chain seq x y z
N MET A 1 24.46 22.48 3.88
CA MET A 1 23.26 21.86 4.47
C MET A 1 23.71 20.60 5.20
N SER A 2 23.60 20.56 6.52
CA SER A 2 24.07 19.41 7.29
C SER A 2 23.14 18.21 7.04
N LEU A 3 23.69 17.00 7.11
CA LEU A 3 22.92 15.75 6.97
C LEU A 3 21.71 15.72 7.95
N ARG A 4 21.88 16.32 9.11
CA ARG A 4 20.86 16.45 10.16
C ARG A 4 19.70 17.37 9.72
N GLU A 5 19.97 18.50 9.09
CA GLU A 5 18.95 19.41 8.56
C GLU A 5 18.18 18.79 7.38
N PHE A 6 18.90 18.02 6.54
CA PHE A 6 18.28 17.26 5.46
C PHE A 6 17.33 16.20 6.01
N LEU A 7 17.77 15.40 6.99
CA LEU A 7 16.95 14.37 7.63
C LEU A 7 15.71 14.95 8.31
N ILE A 8 15.85 16.06 9.05
CA ILE A 8 14.71 16.69 9.74
C ILE A 8 13.71 17.28 8.75
N ARG A 9 14.17 17.90 7.69
CA ARG A 9 13.32 18.59 6.71
C ARG A 9 12.57 17.64 5.78
N TYR A 10 13.20 16.50 5.40
CA TYR A 10 12.64 15.54 4.46
C TYR A 10 12.04 14.29 5.10
N MET A 11 12.50 13.90 6.28
CA MET A 11 12.04 12.68 6.94
C MET A 11 10.99 12.92 8.03
N MET A 12 10.91 14.12 8.63
CA MET A 12 9.90 14.45 9.66
C MET A 12 8.99 15.57 9.16
N PRO A 13 7.95 15.28 8.39
CA PRO A 13 6.96 16.28 8.03
C PRO A 13 6.24 16.77 9.30
N LYS A 14 5.99 18.08 9.38
CA LYS A 14 5.13 18.64 10.45
C LYS A 14 3.78 17.91 10.42
N VAL A 15 3.43 17.30 11.55
CA VAL A 15 2.16 16.57 11.68
C VAL A 15 1.02 17.59 11.68
N GLU A 16 0.26 17.66 10.61
CA GLU A 16 -0.97 18.45 10.53
C GLU A 16 -2.17 17.55 10.85
N TRP A 17 -2.95 17.90 11.85
CA TRP A 17 -4.15 17.15 12.25
C TRP A 17 -5.09 16.85 11.07
N LYS A 18 -5.24 17.80 10.17
CA LYS A 18 -6.06 17.63 8.96
C LYS A 18 -5.55 16.50 8.06
N GLN A 19 -4.23 16.35 7.94
CA GLN A 19 -3.63 15.29 7.13
C GLN A 19 -3.76 13.91 7.81
N VAL A 20 -3.57 13.87 9.13
CA VAL A 20 -3.78 12.65 9.92
C VAL A 20 -5.21 12.15 9.76
N LEU A 21 -6.20 13.05 9.87
CA LEU A 21 -7.61 12.69 9.74
C LEU A 21 -7.93 12.18 8.31
N LYS A 22 -7.38 12.81 7.26
CA LYS A 22 -7.56 12.36 5.87
C LYS A 22 -6.97 10.97 5.65
N ASN A 23 -5.77 10.72 6.16
CA ASN A 23 -5.12 9.41 6.02
C ASN A 23 -5.83 8.33 6.85
N ALA A 24 -6.30 8.67 8.05
CA ALA A 24 -7.12 7.76 8.85
C ALA A 24 -8.44 7.40 8.15
N LEU A 25 -9.10 8.39 7.56
CA LEU A 25 -10.31 8.16 6.76
C LEU A 25 -10.02 7.30 5.52
N TYR A 26 -8.89 7.53 4.85
CA TYR A 26 -8.46 6.73 3.71
C TYR A 26 -8.22 5.26 4.10
N ILE A 27 -7.49 5.01 5.20
CA ILE A 27 -7.25 3.67 5.74
C ILE A 27 -8.57 2.98 6.06
N PHE A 28 -9.46 3.67 6.77
CA PHE A 28 -10.78 3.15 7.12
C PHE A 28 -11.60 2.79 5.87
N LEU A 29 -11.61 3.66 4.87
CA LEU A 29 -12.32 3.42 3.61
C LEU A 29 -11.74 2.21 2.86
N CYS A 30 -10.40 2.09 2.77
CA CYS A 30 -9.75 0.94 2.14
C CYS A 30 -10.09 -0.38 2.85
N LEU A 31 -10.07 -0.39 4.18
CA LEU A 31 -10.45 -1.57 4.97
C LEU A 31 -11.92 -1.92 4.77
N LEU A 32 -12.81 -0.92 4.78
CA LEU A 32 -14.23 -1.12 4.58
C LEU A 32 -14.53 -1.67 3.17
N VAL A 33 -13.92 -1.12 2.14
CA VAL A 33 -14.05 -1.62 0.76
C VAL A 33 -13.52 -3.05 0.67
N GLN A 34 -12.37 -3.33 1.26
CA GLN A 34 -11.78 -4.66 1.23
C GLN A 34 -12.68 -5.69 1.95
N THR A 35 -13.17 -5.37 3.15
CA THR A 35 -13.97 -6.31 3.95
C THR A 35 -15.39 -6.47 3.45
N MET A 36 -16.04 -5.37 3.02
CA MET A 36 -17.46 -5.40 2.65
C MET A 36 -17.70 -5.72 1.18
N LEU A 37 -16.90 -5.13 0.27
CA LEU A 37 -17.10 -5.33 -1.17
C LEU A 37 -16.24 -6.48 -1.70
N LEU A 38 -14.92 -6.40 -1.53
CA LEU A 38 -14.00 -7.28 -2.21
C LEU A 38 -14.08 -8.74 -1.72
N SER A 39 -14.35 -8.95 -0.43
CA SER A 39 -14.54 -10.29 0.12
C SER A 39 -15.75 -11.02 -0.47
N ARG A 40 -16.72 -10.28 -1.03
CA ARG A 40 -17.89 -10.85 -1.71
C ARG A 40 -17.65 -11.11 -3.20
N PHE A 41 -16.74 -10.38 -3.84
CA PHE A 41 -16.41 -10.54 -5.25
C PHE A 41 -15.29 -11.57 -5.44
N ARG A 42 -15.67 -12.86 -5.38
CA ARG A 42 -14.76 -13.97 -5.68
C ARG A 42 -14.83 -14.28 -7.19
N ILE A 43 -13.76 -14.00 -7.91
CA ILE A 43 -13.63 -14.34 -9.32
C ILE A 43 -12.74 -15.57 -9.41
N ALA A 44 -13.25 -16.68 -9.94
CA ALA A 44 -12.58 -17.99 -9.94
C ALA A 44 -12.15 -18.48 -8.53
N GLY A 45 -12.92 -18.12 -7.49
CA GLY A 45 -12.59 -18.46 -6.10
C GLY A 45 -11.54 -17.58 -5.42
N ILE A 46 -10.96 -16.61 -6.15
CA ILE A 46 -9.88 -15.73 -5.69
C ILE A 46 -10.46 -14.35 -5.36
N CYS A 47 -10.16 -13.86 -4.16
CA CYS A 47 -10.53 -12.50 -3.74
C CYS A 47 -9.46 -11.51 -4.20
N PRO A 48 -9.82 -10.40 -4.88
CA PRO A 48 -8.88 -9.33 -5.15
C PRO A 48 -8.45 -8.65 -3.84
N TYR A 49 -7.19 -8.21 -3.77
CA TYR A 49 -6.59 -7.68 -2.56
C TYR A 49 -5.95 -6.32 -2.82
N ALA A 50 -6.63 -5.23 -2.43
CA ALA A 50 -6.22 -3.87 -2.75
C ALA A 50 -5.32 -3.21 -1.69
N LEU A 51 -5.23 -3.76 -0.48
CA LEU A 51 -4.53 -3.14 0.65
C LEU A 51 -3.03 -2.92 0.42
N PRO A 52 -2.26 -3.81 -0.26
CA PRO A 52 -0.85 -3.54 -0.55
C PRO A 52 -0.67 -2.31 -1.44
N ALA A 53 -1.57 -2.10 -2.41
CA ALA A 53 -1.54 -0.92 -3.26
C ALA A 53 -1.83 0.37 -2.45
N ALA A 54 -2.73 0.29 -1.46
CA ALA A 54 -2.98 1.40 -0.54
C ALA A 54 -1.76 1.70 0.35
N ALA A 55 -1.03 0.68 0.84
CA ALA A 55 0.21 0.87 1.58
C ALA A 55 1.30 1.55 0.73
N VAL A 56 1.47 1.12 -0.52
CA VAL A 56 2.37 1.75 -1.49
C VAL A 56 1.97 3.21 -1.74
N ALA A 57 0.67 3.51 -1.90
CA ALA A 57 0.17 4.87 -2.08
C ALA A 57 0.52 5.75 -0.87
N LEU A 58 0.28 5.28 0.35
CA LEU A 58 0.64 5.99 1.58
C LEU A 58 2.16 6.26 1.63
N GLY A 59 3.00 5.29 1.28
CA GLY A 59 4.45 5.46 1.20
C GLY A 59 4.86 6.53 0.21
N MET A 60 4.35 6.47 -1.01
CA MET A 60 4.70 7.41 -2.08
C MET A 60 4.25 8.85 -1.79
N PHE A 61 3.07 9.02 -1.20
CA PHE A 61 2.46 10.35 -1.04
C PHE A 61 2.71 11.00 0.31
N GLU A 62 2.90 10.24 1.38
CA GLU A 62 3.22 10.76 2.73
C GLU A 62 4.72 10.73 3.06
N GLY A 63 5.51 10.10 2.19
CA GLY A 63 6.94 9.92 2.37
C GLY A 63 7.29 8.68 3.19
N PRO A 64 8.59 8.33 3.30
CA PRO A 64 9.01 7.05 3.86
C PRO A 64 8.60 6.87 5.32
N ILE A 65 8.74 7.87 6.18
CA ILE A 65 8.39 7.74 7.62
C ILE A 65 6.87 7.82 7.84
N GLY A 66 6.19 8.81 7.25
CA GLY A 66 4.75 8.95 7.35
C GLY A 66 4.03 7.72 6.79
N GLY A 67 4.45 7.27 5.61
CA GLY A 67 3.92 6.07 4.98
C GLY A 67 4.08 4.81 5.82
N VAL A 68 5.23 4.61 6.47
CA VAL A 68 5.46 3.49 7.40
C VAL A 68 4.46 3.50 8.54
N LEU A 69 4.26 4.64 9.20
CA LEU A 69 3.34 4.74 10.34
C LEU A 69 1.89 4.42 9.94
N TYR A 70 1.41 4.99 8.83
CA TYR A 70 0.06 4.74 8.35
C TYR A 70 -0.12 3.31 7.83
N SER A 71 0.87 2.76 7.13
CA SER A 71 0.80 1.38 6.62
C SER A 71 0.97 0.33 7.71
N LEU A 72 1.63 0.65 8.82
CA LEU A 72 1.66 -0.20 10.01
C LEU A 72 0.26 -0.35 10.62
N VAL A 73 -0.47 0.76 10.74
CA VAL A 73 -1.87 0.74 11.19
C VAL A 73 -2.74 -0.07 10.21
N LEU A 74 -2.56 0.16 8.90
CA LEU A 74 -3.28 -0.57 7.85
C LEU A 74 -2.99 -2.09 7.93
N GLY A 75 -1.71 -2.48 8.08
CA GLY A 75 -1.29 -3.88 8.19
C GLY A 75 -1.82 -4.57 9.44
N TYR A 76 -1.77 -3.88 10.57
CA TYR A 76 -2.32 -4.39 11.82
C TYR A 76 -3.81 -4.72 11.72
N PHE A 77 -4.62 -3.82 11.16
CA PHE A 77 -6.04 -4.09 10.94
C PHE A 77 -6.27 -5.15 9.86
N ALA A 78 -5.40 -5.25 8.86
CA ALA A 78 -5.48 -6.29 7.84
C ALA A 78 -5.19 -7.68 8.45
N ASP A 79 -4.18 -7.83 9.29
CA ASP A 79 -3.90 -9.08 9.99
C ASP A 79 -5.05 -9.50 10.90
N MET A 80 -5.69 -8.55 11.59
CA MET A 80 -6.86 -8.85 12.41
C MET A 80 -8.09 -9.26 11.59
N ALA A 81 -8.24 -8.73 10.37
CA ALA A 81 -9.44 -8.95 9.57
C ALA A 81 -9.37 -10.20 8.66
N PHE A 82 -8.17 -10.59 8.19
CA PHE A 82 -8.03 -11.53 7.08
C PHE A 82 -7.15 -12.75 7.32
N VAL A 83 -6.30 -12.72 8.31
CA VAL A 83 -5.30 -13.77 8.49
C VAL A 83 -5.39 -14.31 9.91
N GLU A 84 -5.58 -15.61 10.02
CA GLU A 84 -5.67 -16.29 11.30
C GLU A 84 -4.35 -16.15 12.09
N ASN A 85 -4.30 -15.20 13.02
CA ASN A 85 -3.21 -14.98 13.98
C ASN A 85 -1.81 -14.80 13.37
N THR A 86 -1.68 -14.19 12.20
CA THR A 86 -0.38 -13.87 11.60
C THR A 86 -0.08 -12.38 11.72
N VAL A 87 1.21 -12.04 11.76
CA VAL A 87 1.73 -10.65 11.74
C VAL A 87 2.33 -10.32 10.38
N LEU A 88 1.91 -11.02 9.32
CA LEU A 88 2.50 -10.91 7.99
C LEU A 88 2.33 -9.52 7.40
N PHE A 89 1.10 -8.99 7.42
CA PHE A 89 0.80 -7.69 6.82
C PHE A 89 1.30 -6.53 7.67
N THR A 90 1.31 -6.69 8.99
CA THR A 90 1.88 -5.70 9.93
C THR A 90 3.36 -5.47 9.67
N LEU A 91 4.12 -6.46 9.19
CA LEU A 91 5.53 -6.33 8.82
C LEU A 91 5.69 -5.92 7.35
N LEU A 92 4.92 -6.49 6.46
CA LEU A 92 5.10 -6.33 5.02
C LEU A 92 4.67 -4.95 4.51
N PHE A 93 3.54 -4.42 4.98
CA PHE A 93 3.02 -3.14 4.51
C PHE A 93 3.91 -1.95 4.87
N PRO A 94 4.45 -1.83 6.09
CA PRO A 94 5.44 -0.80 6.40
C PRO A 94 6.71 -0.89 5.55
N ALA A 95 7.19 -2.12 5.30
CA ALA A 95 8.35 -2.34 4.45
C ALA A 95 8.10 -1.89 3.00
N LEU A 96 6.93 -2.23 2.43
CA LEU A 96 6.51 -1.79 1.10
C LEU A 96 6.33 -0.27 1.04
N ALA A 97 5.71 0.34 2.05
CA ALA A 97 5.51 1.77 2.11
C ALA A 97 6.83 2.52 2.25
N PHE A 98 7.76 2.01 3.04
CA PHE A 98 9.10 2.57 3.17
C PHE A 98 9.85 2.53 1.84
N ALA A 99 9.90 1.36 1.19
CA ALA A 99 10.55 1.18 -0.10
C ALA A 99 9.94 2.09 -1.18
N ALA A 100 8.61 2.12 -1.28
CA ALA A 100 7.90 2.97 -2.23
C ALA A 100 8.13 4.47 -1.96
N GLY A 101 8.09 4.88 -0.69
CA GLY A 101 8.35 6.27 -0.29
C GLY A 101 9.79 6.70 -0.55
N PHE A 102 10.74 5.82 -0.26
CA PHE A 102 12.16 6.06 -0.52
C PHE A 102 12.45 6.17 -2.01
N ILE A 103 11.95 5.23 -2.81
CA ILE A 103 12.12 5.25 -4.26
C ILE A 103 11.46 6.48 -4.88
N ALA A 104 10.25 6.84 -4.44
CA ALA A 104 9.54 8.01 -4.92
C ALA A 104 10.24 9.33 -4.56
N GLN A 105 10.99 9.36 -3.47
CA GLN A 105 11.71 10.55 -3.03
C GLN A 105 12.99 10.80 -3.82
N PHE A 106 13.71 9.75 -4.20
CA PHE A 106 15.06 9.86 -4.78
C PHE A 106 15.14 9.53 -6.28
N PHE A 107 14.26 8.65 -6.77
CA PHE A 107 14.43 8.07 -8.09
C PHE A 107 13.26 8.28 -9.04
N ILE A 108 12.03 8.40 -8.55
CA ILE A 108 10.85 8.35 -9.42
C ILE A 108 9.92 9.53 -9.14
N ASN A 109 9.50 10.19 -10.22
CA ASN A 109 8.47 11.21 -10.12
C ASN A 109 7.13 10.56 -9.71
N ARG A 110 6.38 11.17 -8.78
CA ARG A 110 5.10 10.67 -8.22
C ARG A 110 3.96 10.70 -9.23
N ARG A 111 4.19 10.13 -10.41
CA ARG A 111 3.21 10.02 -11.49
C ARG A 111 2.45 8.71 -11.40
N PHE A 112 1.27 8.67 -11.99
CA PHE A 112 0.40 7.50 -12.01
C PHE A 112 1.09 6.22 -12.47
N PHE A 113 1.86 6.26 -13.55
CA PHE A 113 2.57 5.08 -14.07
C PHE A 113 3.63 4.55 -13.10
N ALA A 114 4.36 5.45 -12.43
CA ALA A 114 5.34 5.07 -11.42
C ALA A 114 4.67 4.40 -10.21
N TYR A 115 3.52 4.94 -9.79
CA TYR A 115 2.71 4.32 -8.75
C TYR A 115 2.20 2.94 -9.18
N MET A 116 1.66 2.79 -10.39
CA MET A 116 1.17 1.51 -10.87
C MET A 116 2.26 0.43 -10.90
N GLY A 117 3.48 0.79 -11.31
CA GLY A 117 4.63 -0.12 -11.26
C GLY A 117 4.99 -0.52 -9.82
N ALA A 118 5.06 0.44 -8.90
CA ALA A 118 5.31 0.16 -7.49
C ALA A 118 4.17 -0.65 -6.84
N ALA A 119 2.92 -0.37 -7.18
CA ALA A 119 1.75 -1.11 -6.70
C ALA A 119 1.74 -2.55 -7.21
N LEU A 120 2.10 -2.78 -8.49
CA LEU A 120 2.26 -4.12 -9.05
C LEU A 120 3.30 -4.93 -8.28
N LEU A 121 4.47 -4.34 -8.03
CA LEU A 121 5.51 -4.97 -7.22
C LEU A 121 5.03 -5.26 -5.80
N GLY A 122 4.36 -4.31 -5.16
CA GLY A 122 3.80 -4.47 -3.83
C GLY A 122 2.77 -5.59 -3.75
N LEU A 123 1.88 -5.68 -4.73
CA LEU A 123 0.89 -6.76 -4.86
C LEU A 123 1.57 -8.10 -5.06
N ALA A 124 2.57 -8.19 -5.96
CA ALA A 124 3.30 -9.41 -6.22
C ALA A 124 4.07 -9.91 -4.98
N VAL A 125 4.78 -9.00 -4.29
CA VAL A 125 5.51 -9.33 -3.05
C VAL A 125 4.55 -9.81 -1.96
N THR A 126 3.38 -9.19 -1.83
CA THR A 126 2.36 -9.60 -0.85
C THR A 126 1.79 -10.98 -1.20
N ALA A 127 1.46 -11.22 -2.48
CA ALA A 127 0.96 -12.51 -2.94
C ALA A 127 1.98 -13.64 -2.74
N LEU A 128 3.27 -13.36 -3.00
CA LEU A 128 4.37 -14.29 -2.71
C LEU A 128 4.53 -14.53 -1.21
N GLY A 129 4.41 -13.50 -0.38
CA GLY A 129 4.46 -13.62 1.08
C GLY A 129 3.34 -14.51 1.62
N GLN A 130 2.11 -14.33 1.13
CA GLN A 130 0.98 -15.20 1.45
C GLN A 130 1.21 -16.64 0.97
N MET A 131 1.70 -16.81 -0.26
CA MET A 131 2.01 -18.12 -0.81
C MET A 131 3.07 -18.85 0.04
N LEU A 132 4.15 -18.16 0.41
CA LEU A 132 5.18 -18.74 1.28
C LEU A 132 4.61 -19.13 2.65
N HIS A 133 3.80 -18.27 3.26
CA HIS A 133 3.15 -18.58 4.53
C HIS A 133 2.25 -19.82 4.42
N THR A 134 1.40 -19.89 3.41
CA THR A 134 0.53 -21.06 3.19
C THR A 134 1.33 -22.32 2.87
N SER A 135 2.41 -22.20 2.09
CA SER A 135 3.24 -23.35 1.74
C SER A 135 3.97 -23.97 2.94
N THR A 136 4.23 -23.20 4.01
CA THR A 136 4.82 -23.72 5.25
C THR A 136 3.82 -24.54 6.07
N MET A 137 2.51 -24.29 5.90
CA MET A 137 1.44 -25.01 6.62
C MET A 137 0.94 -26.22 5.82
N ASP A 138 0.68 -26.05 4.53
CA ASP A 138 -0.03 -27.04 3.69
C ASP A 138 0.87 -27.72 2.64
N GLY A 139 2.14 -27.33 2.56
CA GLY A 139 3.06 -27.80 1.52
C GLY A 139 2.91 -27.01 0.21
N PHE A 140 3.92 -27.08 -0.64
CA PHE A 140 3.95 -26.36 -1.92
C PHE A 140 3.13 -27.06 -3.00
N SER A 141 2.20 -26.33 -3.64
CA SER A 141 1.47 -26.80 -4.82
C SER A 141 1.58 -25.79 -5.97
N GLY A 142 1.67 -26.26 -7.21
CA GLY A 142 1.72 -25.39 -8.39
C GLY A 142 0.48 -24.50 -8.55
N ALA A 143 -0.65 -24.91 -7.99
CA ALA A 143 -1.88 -24.13 -7.96
C ALA A 143 -1.73 -22.83 -7.14
N MET A 144 -0.87 -22.80 -6.13
CA MET A 144 -0.62 -21.60 -5.32
C MET A 144 0.00 -20.47 -6.15
N LEU A 145 0.91 -20.81 -7.08
CA LEU A 145 1.53 -19.82 -7.95
C LEU A 145 0.51 -19.21 -8.92
N SER A 146 -0.35 -20.02 -9.51
CA SER A 146 -1.42 -19.51 -10.39
C SER A 146 -2.41 -18.63 -9.62
N THR A 147 -2.75 -18.98 -8.40
CA THR A 147 -3.59 -18.15 -7.51
C THR A 147 -2.95 -16.80 -7.21
N ALA A 148 -1.66 -16.78 -6.85
CA ALA A 148 -0.91 -15.55 -6.58
C ALA A 148 -0.84 -14.62 -7.80
N LEU A 149 -0.62 -15.17 -9.00
CA LEU A 149 -0.61 -14.41 -10.25
C LEU A 149 -1.98 -13.83 -10.58
N LEU A 150 -3.03 -14.65 -10.51
CA LEU A 150 -4.41 -14.21 -10.74
C LEU A 150 -4.83 -13.15 -9.73
N GLN A 151 -4.53 -13.33 -8.45
CA GLN A 151 -4.82 -12.34 -7.40
C GLN A 151 -4.14 -11.00 -7.68
N THR A 152 -2.86 -11.02 -8.07
CA THR A 152 -2.12 -9.80 -8.44
C THR A 152 -2.78 -9.10 -9.63
N LEU A 153 -3.13 -9.85 -10.68
CA LEU A 153 -3.74 -9.30 -11.89
C LEU A 153 -5.12 -8.68 -11.61
N TRP A 154 -5.97 -9.39 -10.85
CA TRP A 154 -7.30 -8.90 -10.48
C TRP A 154 -7.27 -7.69 -9.53
N SER A 155 -6.19 -7.52 -8.78
CA SER A 155 -6.00 -6.39 -7.87
C SER A 155 -5.54 -5.11 -8.57
N LEU A 156 -5.01 -5.18 -9.80
CA LEU A 156 -4.50 -4.01 -10.53
C LEU A 156 -5.55 -2.90 -10.79
N PRO A 157 -6.78 -3.19 -11.22
CA PRO A 157 -7.79 -2.14 -11.39
C PRO A 157 -8.11 -1.42 -10.07
N LEU A 158 -8.09 -2.15 -8.96
CA LEU A 158 -8.32 -1.58 -7.63
C LEU A 158 -7.14 -0.74 -7.14
N ALA A 159 -5.92 -1.11 -7.54
CA ALA A 159 -4.75 -0.28 -7.29
C ALA A 159 -4.88 1.09 -7.94
N ALA A 160 -5.43 1.18 -9.16
CA ALA A 160 -5.70 2.46 -9.80
C ALA A 160 -6.69 3.33 -9.00
N LEU A 161 -7.71 2.73 -8.39
CA LEU A 161 -8.64 3.44 -7.50
C LEU A 161 -7.96 3.91 -6.20
N ALA A 162 -7.06 3.11 -5.63
CA ALA A 162 -6.32 3.46 -4.42
C ALA A 162 -5.39 4.68 -4.62
N TYR A 163 -5.00 4.98 -5.85
CA TYR A 163 -4.21 6.16 -6.20
C TYR A 163 -4.97 7.49 -6.05
N ILE A 164 -6.27 7.50 -6.34
CA ILE A 164 -7.04 8.75 -6.56
C ILE A 164 -7.06 9.64 -5.31
N PHE A 165 -7.32 9.06 -4.14
CA PHE A 165 -7.45 9.82 -2.89
C PHE A 165 -6.10 10.39 -2.41
N PRO A 166 -5.03 9.58 -2.23
CA PRO A 166 -3.73 10.10 -1.82
C PRO A 166 -3.15 11.11 -2.81
N ALA A 167 -3.33 10.91 -4.12
CA ALA A 167 -2.84 11.82 -5.13
C ALA A 167 -3.47 13.22 -5.06
N ARG A 168 -4.72 13.32 -4.61
CA ARG A 168 -5.43 14.60 -4.47
C ARG A 168 -5.19 15.29 -3.12
N TRP A 169 -4.89 14.53 -2.08
CA TRP A 169 -4.89 15.03 -0.69
C TRP A 169 -3.50 15.11 -0.07
N SER A 170 -2.49 14.52 -0.71
CA SER A 170 -1.17 14.45 -0.14
C SER A 170 -0.44 15.79 -0.21
N ARG A 171 0.51 15.99 0.70
CA ARG A 171 1.43 17.16 0.72
C ARG A 171 2.32 17.23 -0.50
N PHE A 172 2.52 16.11 -1.16
CA PHE A 172 3.36 15.93 -2.32
C PHE A 172 2.55 15.65 -3.58
N ALA A 173 1.26 16.00 -3.59
CA ALA A 173 0.45 15.92 -4.80
C ALA A 173 1.15 16.71 -5.92
N PRO A 174 1.21 16.18 -7.14
CA PRO A 174 1.73 16.94 -8.25
C PRO A 174 0.91 18.23 -8.37
N ALA A 175 1.59 19.38 -8.38
CA ALA A 175 0.92 20.67 -8.54
C ALA A 175 -0.02 20.59 -9.74
N SER A 176 -1.32 20.85 -9.51
CA SER A 176 -2.29 20.88 -10.58
C SER A 176 -1.81 21.94 -11.56
N LYS A 177 -1.55 21.58 -12.83
CA LYS A 177 -1.36 22.53 -13.91
C LYS A 177 -2.65 23.33 -14.06
N GLY A 178 -2.74 24.49 -13.44
CA GLY A 178 -3.92 25.33 -13.55
C GLY A 178 -3.98 26.47 -12.56
N GLU A 179 -2.87 27.20 -12.40
CA GLU A 179 -2.90 28.59 -11.96
C GLU A 179 -1.90 29.35 -12.82
N ASN A 180 -2.33 29.76 -13.97
CA ASN A 180 -1.84 30.92 -14.69
C ASN A 180 -2.96 31.94 -14.75
#